data_282763fa8b8b019f730d85dd44c4009d
#
_entry.id   282763fa8b8b019f730d85dd44c4009d
#
_cell.length_a   1.000
_cell.length_b   1.000
_cell.length_c   1.000
_cell.angle_alpha   90.00
_cell.angle_beta   90.00
_cell.angle_gamma   90.00
#
_symmetry.space_group_name_H-M   'P 1'
#
loop_
_entity.id
_entity.type
_entity.pdbx_description
1 polymer ?
#
loop_
_entity_poly.entity_id
_entity_poly.type
_entity_poly.pdbx_seq_one_letter_code
_entity_poly.pdbx_strand_id
1 'polypeptide(L)'
;MVHSPVQPMSIFRDHHVPRSMNLLAGNQDSNSLELLSHYLSATSLSMANGSTADNPFTAQLIPLAFSSDLVLQLLLTQSAVHRAAKSLVPTDHIATKYYNQSLRLFQQNISTYMGGQLGEETLILGIGALILCLVETAKGDVNGTIFDHLMAAQSLILPFLSANNTFLHKTLKDFLTEYYIYTATVSMISIDARLGDQLFLSNDLILLATELVASSYIGSLCGCWLDLILLVPSIFDLGRRIMSHMDEPDWRPSADDFILFSQLQSQILNWQPNPMVTENVALAGYIYQKALLLYLHTALHTLSREEHGLQTMAIQNALSGALSHLAQLDPSVRINTSLCWPITIIGSCVTDKGQQEFLHERLGHMFATIGLGNIRQTSVVLQHLWDHNEVIPADIGAGPWQVCRVMNENQIWISFA
;
A
#
# COMPACT_ATOMS: atom_id res chain seq x y z
N MET A 1 -29.32 -34.76 18.77
CA MET A 1 -29.02 -33.35 19.03
C MET A 1 -28.96 -32.67 17.67
N VAL A 2 -29.96 -31.88 17.37
CA VAL A 2 -30.11 -31.20 16.08
C VAL A 2 -29.33 -29.89 16.19
N HIS A 3 -28.23 -29.78 15.43
CA HIS A 3 -27.53 -28.51 15.28
C HIS A 3 -28.42 -27.57 14.45
N SER A 4 -28.93 -26.51 15.09
CA SER A 4 -29.55 -25.41 14.38
C SER A 4 -28.47 -24.71 13.56
N PRO A 5 -28.74 -24.37 12.27
CA PRO A 5 -27.78 -23.59 11.48
C PRO A 5 -27.64 -22.20 12.08
N VAL A 6 -26.41 -21.81 12.40
CA VAL A 6 -26.09 -20.43 12.77
C VAL A 6 -26.39 -19.57 11.55
N GLN A 7 -27.41 -18.71 11.65
CA GLN A 7 -27.69 -17.74 10.61
C GLN A 7 -26.50 -16.75 10.53
N PRO A 8 -26.02 -16.40 9.32
CA PRO A 8 -25.03 -15.35 9.18
C PRO A 8 -25.61 -14.06 9.79
N MET A 9 -24.91 -13.51 10.77
CA MET A 9 -25.29 -12.25 11.38
C MET A 9 -25.24 -11.17 10.30
N SER A 10 -26.40 -10.68 9.87
CA SER A 10 -26.50 -9.49 9.06
C SER A 10 -25.98 -8.33 9.91
N ILE A 11 -24.93 -7.66 9.46
CA ILE A 11 -24.41 -6.41 10.03
C ILE A 11 -25.52 -5.32 10.06
N PHE A 12 -26.63 -5.58 9.38
CA PHE A 12 -27.81 -4.73 9.27
C PHE A 12 -28.94 -5.26 10.16
N ARG A 13 -28.77 -5.18 11.48
CA ARG A 13 -29.91 -5.37 12.41
C ARG A 13 -30.59 -4.05 12.65
N ASP A 14 -31.89 -4.08 12.29
CA ASP A 14 -32.95 -3.14 12.65
C ASP A 14 -32.79 -1.65 12.26
N HIS A 15 -33.84 -1.16 11.62
CA HIS A 15 -34.11 0.20 11.13
C HIS A 15 -33.99 1.33 12.17
N HIS A 16 -33.05 1.26 13.10
CA HIS A 16 -32.71 2.43 13.88
C HIS A 16 -31.84 3.35 13.00
N VAL A 17 -32.28 4.56 12.83
CA VAL A 17 -31.47 5.66 12.28
C VAL A 17 -30.14 5.66 13.06
N PRO A 18 -28.99 5.40 12.44
CA PRO A 18 -27.74 5.29 13.15
C PRO A 18 -27.46 6.55 13.96
N ARG A 19 -26.90 6.41 15.17
CA ARG A 19 -26.44 7.56 15.98
C ARG A 19 -25.53 8.50 15.20
N SER A 20 -24.78 7.96 14.26
CA SER A 20 -23.94 8.68 13.29
C SER A 20 -24.72 9.67 12.41
N MET A 21 -26.00 9.44 12.11
CA MET A 21 -26.80 10.48 11.45
C MET A 21 -27.10 11.65 12.38
N ASN A 22 -27.05 11.49 13.69
CA ASN A 22 -27.11 12.61 14.62
C ASN A 22 -25.84 13.47 14.60
N LEU A 23 -24.67 12.91 14.24
CA LEU A 23 -23.46 13.69 13.94
C LEU A 23 -23.63 14.53 12.65
N LEU A 24 -24.41 14.03 11.69
CA LEU A 24 -24.75 14.75 10.46
C LEU A 24 -25.97 15.69 10.67
N ALA A 25 -26.94 15.32 11.51
CA ALA A 25 -28.25 15.99 11.63
C ALA A 25 -28.41 16.87 12.85
N GLY A 26 -27.66 16.69 13.93
CA GLY A 26 -28.00 17.30 15.23
C GLY A 26 -27.06 18.37 15.74
N ASN A 27 -25.78 18.31 15.43
CA ASN A 27 -24.79 19.28 15.90
C ASN A 27 -23.94 19.82 14.76
N GLN A 28 -24.60 20.39 13.81
CA GLN A 28 -24.28 21.52 12.95
C GLN A 28 -22.77 21.80 12.73
N ASP A 29 -21.96 20.79 12.45
CA ASP A 29 -20.73 21.08 11.76
C ASP A 29 -21.02 20.98 10.24
N SER A 30 -21.28 22.15 9.60
CA SER A 30 -21.48 22.25 8.14
C SER A 30 -20.34 21.54 7.37
N ASN A 31 -19.18 21.46 7.98
CA ASN A 31 -18.01 20.76 7.42
C ASN A 31 -18.24 19.24 7.25
N SER A 32 -18.98 18.58 8.13
CA SER A 32 -19.20 17.13 8.03
C SER A 32 -19.94 16.73 6.75
N LEU A 33 -20.93 17.50 6.32
CA LEU A 33 -21.65 17.25 5.06
C LEU A 33 -20.77 17.54 3.85
N GLU A 34 -20.00 18.63 3.88
CA GLU A 34 -19.03 18.93 2.83
C GLU A 34 -17.96 17.85 2.72
N LEU A 35 -17.43 17.38 3.85
CA LEU A 35 -16.42 16.32 3.88
C LEU A 35 -17.00 14.99 3.40
N LEU A 36 -18.22 14.63 3.76
CA LEU A 36 -18.86 13.43 3.24
C LEU A 36 -19.09 13.53 1.73
N SER A 37 -19.55 14.70 1.24
CA SER A 37 -19.68 14.95 -0.19
C SER A 37 -18.35 14.85 -0.90
N HIS A 38 -17.28 15.43 -0.34
CA HIS A 38 -15.93 15.33 -0.88
C HIS A 38 -15.38 13.90 -0.84
N TYR A 39 -15.70 13.13 0.22
CA TYR A 39 -15.35 11.71 0.31
C TYR A 39 -15.94 10.94 -0.87
N LEU A 40 -17.23 11.09 -1.11
CA LEU A 40 -17.95 10.36 -2.16
C LEU A 40 -17.53 10.78 -3.58
N SER A 41 -17.27 12.07 -3.79
CA SER A 41 -16.98 12.62 -5.12
C SER A 41 -15.49 12.62 -5.50
N ALA A 42 -14.59 12.59 -4.52
CA ALA A 42 -13.15 12.72 -4.76
C ALA A 42 -12.32 11.71 -3.98
N THR A 43 -12.42 11.67 -2.64
CA THR A 43 -11.50 10.89 -1.80
C THR A 43 -11.57 9.40 -2.08
N SER A 44 -12.78 8.80 -2.07
CA SER A 44 -12.97 7.38 -2.36
C SER A 44 -12.49 6.99 -3.77
N LEU A 45 -12.60 7.93 -4.71
CA LEU A 45 -12.11 7.74 -6.09
C LEU A 45 -10.59 7.76 -6.16
N SER A 46 -9.93 8.56 -5.33
CA SER A 46 -8.47 8.64 -5.25
C SER A 46 -7.84 7.45 -4.52
N MET A 47 -8.62 6.76 -3.65
CA MET A 47 -8.16 5.56 -2.94
C MET A 47 -8.22 4.28 -3.79
N ALA A 48 -9.10 4.23 -4.78
CA ALA A 48 -9.28 3.08 -5.67
C ALA A 48 -8.66 3.33 -7.04
N ASN A 49 -7.94 2.34 -7.55
CA ASN A 49 -7.23 2.43 -8.84
C ASN A 49 -8.15 2.36 -10.08
N GLY A 50 -9.45 2.08 -9.90
CA GLY A 50 -10.41 2.01 -10.99
C GLY A 50 -10.38 0.72 -11.81
N SER A 51 -9.72 -0.34 -11.33
CA SER A 51 -9.70 -1.65 -11.99
C SER A 51 -11.05 -2.37 -11.91
N THR A 52 -11.89 -2.01 -10.94
CA THR A 52 -13.21 -2.60 -10.71
C THR A 52 -14.32 -1.60 -10.98
N ALA A 53 -15.49 -2.08 -11.42
CA ALA A 53 -16.67 -1.23 -11.65
C ALA A 53 -17.19 -0.64 -10.32
N ASP A 54 -17.24 -1.47 -9.28
CA ASP A 54 -17.65 -1.06 -7.94
C ASP A 54 -16.43 -0.60 -7.13
N ASN A 55 -16.56 0.57 -6.51
CA ASN A 55 -15.53 1.09 -5.61
C ASN A 55 -15.80 0.60 -4.17
N PRO A 56 -14.96 -0.29 -3.60
CA PRO A 56 -15.19 -0.86 -2.28
C PRO A 56 -15.07 0.19 -1.16
N PHE A 57 -14.32 1.26 -1.34
CA PHE A 57 -14.26 2.37 -0.38
C PHE A 57 -15.62 3.06 -0.23
N THR A 58 -16.46 3.00 -1.25
CA THR A 58 -17.86 3.46 -1.17
C THR A 58 -18.79 2.30 -0.83
N ALA A 59 -18.72 1.20 -1.59
CA ALA A 59 -19.70 0.11 -1.48
C ALA A 59 -19.62 -0.66 -0.14
N GLN A 60 -18.41 -0.76 0.45
CA GLN A 60 -18.21 -1.49 1.71
C GLN A 60 -18.09 -0.55 2.91
N LEU A 61 -17.38 0.59 2.80
CA LEU A 61 -17.11 1.44 3.96
C LEU A 61 -18.25 2.42 4.30
N ILE A 62 -19.02 2.91 3.34
CA ILE A 62 -20.13 3.83 3.62
C ILE A 62 -21.24 3.16 4.43
N PRO A 63 -21.70 1.93 4.13
CA PRO A 63 -22.64 1.23 5.00
C PRO A 63 -22.13 1.06 6.44
N LEU A 64 -20.83 0.75 6.61
CA LEU A 64 -20.20 0.65 7.93
C LEU A 64 -20.15 2.02 8.65
N ALA A 65 -19.88 3.09 7.91
CA ALA A 65 -19.89 4.45 8.48
C ALA A 65 -21.27 4.88 9.00
N PHE A 66 -22.34 4.40 8.38
CA PHE A 66 -23.69 4.66 8.90
C PHE A 66 -24.07 3.80 10.12
N SER A 67 -23.34 2.73 10.41
CA SER A 67 -23.53 1.90 11.59
C SER A 67 -22.53 2.17 12.72
N SER A 68 -21.42 2.88 12.43
CA SER A 68 -20.30 3.12 13.37
C SER A 68 -19.82 4.56 13.34
N ASP A 69 -19.95 5.26 14.47
CA ASP A 69 -19.46 6.63 14.64
C ASP A 69 -17.94 6.72 14.41
N LEU A 70 -17.18 5.68 14.79
CA LEU A 70 -15.75 5.60 14.56
C LEU A 70 -15.42 5.58 13.07
N VAL A 71 -16.08 4.69 12.31
CA VAL A 71 -15.82 4.58 10.85
C VAL A 71 -16.22 5.89 10.16
N LEU A 72 -17.37 6.46 10.49
CA LEU A 72 -17.80 7.75 9.94
C LEU A 72 -16.76 8.85 10.20
N GLN A 73 -16.32 8.99 11.47
CA GLN A 73 -15.33 10.00 11.84
C GLN A 73 -14.02 9.81 11.09
N LEU A 74 -13.58 8.55 10.88
CA LEU A 74 -12.37 8.22 10.13
C LEU A 74 -12.50 8.55 8.63
N LEU A 75 -13.65 8.26 8.00
CA LEU A 75 -13.88 8.63 6.60
C LEU A 75 -13.93 10.15 6.40
N LEU A 76 -14.55 10.88 7.33
CA LEU A 76 -14.52 12.35 7.32
C LEU A 76 -13.12 12.89 7.51
N THR A 77 -12.31 12.26 8.36
CA THR A 77 -10.90 12.59 8.55
C THR A 77 -10.09 12.35 7.28
N GLN A 78 -10.26 11.19 6.65
CA GLN A 78 -9.60 10.87 5.38
C GLN A 78 -9.95 11.90 4.29
N SER A 79 -11.21 12.29 4.23
CA SER A 79 -11.68 13.34 3.33
C SER A 79 -11.05 14.70 3.62
N ALA A 80 -10.97 15.09 4.89
CA ALA A 80 -10.39 16.36 5.30
C ALA A 80 -8.89 16.44 4.97
N VAL A 81 -8.12 15.38 5.29
CA VAL A 81 -6.67 15.36 4.99
C VAL A 81 -6.41 15.29 3.50
N HIS A 82 -7.22 14.54 2.71
CA HIS A 82 -7.10 14.52 1.25
C HIS A 82 -7.36 15.90 0.63
N ARG A 83 -8.42 16.58 1.09
CA ARG A 83 -8.74 17.96 0.66
C ARG A 83 -7.60 18.93 0.99
N ALA A 84 -7.06 18.84 2.19
CA ALA A 84 -5.93 19.67 2.63
C ALA A 84 -4.66 19.42 1.81
N ALA A 85 -4.32 18.15 1.56
CA ALA A 85 -3.17 17.79 0.74
C ALA A 85 -3.28 18.33 -0.68
N LYS A 86 -4.45 18.22 -1.30
CA LYS A 86 -4.72 18.68 -2.66
C LYS A 86 -4.74 20.21 -2.78
N SER A 87 -5.22 20.92 -1.75
CA SER A 87 -5.27 22.41 -1.74
C SER A 87 -3.93 23.04 -1.38
N LEU A 88 -2.91 22.26 -1.01
CA LEU A 88 -1.58 22.73 -0.57
C LEU A 88 -1.64 23.75 0.58
N VAL A 89 -2.70 23.69 1.42
CA VAL A 89 -2.80 24.53 2.60
C VAL A 89 -1.96 23.91 3.72
N PRO A 90 -0.85 24.53 4.15
CA PRO A 90 0.10 23.90 5.09
C PRO A 90 -0.51 23.59 6.46
N THR A 91 -1.53 24.34 6.87
CA THR A 91 -2.21 24.17 8.16
C THR A 91 -3.71 24.24 7.93
N ASP A 92 -4.34 23.12 7.58
CA ASP A 92 -5.80 23.03 7.53
C ASP A 92 -6.32 22.68 8.93
N HIS A 93 -6.89 23.68 9.61
CA HIS A 93 -7.47 23.50 10.95
C HIS A 93 -8.60 22.47 10.97
N ILE A 94 -9.33 22.30 9.86
CA ILE A 94 -10.39 21.31 9.74
C ILE A 94 -9.76 19.92 9.71
N ALA A 95 -8.76 19.68 8.85
CA ALA A 95 -8.06 18.40 8.78
C ALA A 95 -7.44 18.03 10.14
N THR A 96 -6.75 18.98 10.80
CA THR A 96 -6.16 18.77 12.12
C THR A 96 -7.21 18.45 13.19
N LYS A 97 -8.35 19.17 13.19
CA LYS A 97 -9.47 18.93 14.11
C LYS A 97 -10.02 17.51 13.95
N TYR A 98 -10.36 17.12 12.71
CA TYR A 98 -10.94 15.81 12.44
C TYR A 98 -9.95 14.68 12.74
N TYR A 99 -8.69 14.84 12.40
CA TYR A 99 -7.63 13.89 12.70
C TYR A 99 -7.47 13.66 14.21
N ASN A 100 -7.37 14.72 15.01
CA ASN A 100 -7.27 14.61 16.46
C ASN A 100 -8.54 13.98 17.09
N GLN A 101 -9.70 14.29 16.55
CA GLN A 101 -10.96 13.70 17.01
C GLN A 101 -11.02 12.20 16.71
N SER A 102 -10.61 11.79 15.51
CA SER A 102 -10.61 10.38 15.13
C SER A 102 -9.63 9.55 15.97
N LEU A 103 -8.44 10.06 16.25
CA LEU A 103 -7.48 9.38 17.12
C LEU A 103 -8.00 9.22 18.55
N ARG A 104 -8.61 10.26 19.12
CA ARG A 104 -9.23 10.18 20.45
C ARG A 104 -10.36 9.15 20.49
N LEU A 105 -11.22 9.16 19.47
CA LEU A 105 -12.32 8.20 19.39
C LEU A 105 -11.80 6.78 19.22
N PHE A 106 -10.77 6.57 18.41
CA PHE A 106 -10.11 5.28 18.22
C PHE A 106 -9.50 4.78 19.54
N GLN A 107 -8.77 5.63 20.27
CA GLN A 107 -8.20 5.31 21.58
C GLN A 107 -9.26 4.95 22.62
N GLN A 108 -10.37 5.69 22.68
CA GLN A 108 -11.49 5.40 23.58
C GLN A 108 -12.10 4.03 23.28
N ASN A 109 -12.31 3.69 22.01
CA ASN A 109 -12.83 2.39 21.62
C ASN A 109 -11.86 1.25 21.95
N ILE A 110 -10.55 1.42 21.73
CA ILE A 110 -9.53 0.43 22.14
C ILE A 110 -9.56 0.22 23.67
N SER A 111 -9.60 1.30 24.46
CA SER A 111 -9.59 1.19 25.92
C SER A 111 -10.83 0.47 26.47
N THR A 112 -11.95 0.60 25.82
CA THR A 112 -13.19 -0.13 26.17
C THR A 112 -13.08 -1.61 25.79
N TYR A 113 -12.36 -1.90 24.70
CA TYR A 113 -12.17 -3.27 24.17
C TYR A 113 -11.21 -4.15 24.98
N MET A 114 -10.29 -3.59 25.77
CA MET A 114 -9.21 -4.28 26.49
C MET A 114 -9.67 -5.40 27.44
N GLY A 115 -10.57 -6.24 27.04
CA GLY A 115 -11.09 -7.40 27.77
C GLY A 115 -12.21 -8.16 27.06
N GLY A 116 -12.53 -7.80 25.81
CA GLY A 116 -13.66 -8.32 25.08
C GLY A 116 -13.37 -9.58 24.24
N GLN A 117 -14.42 -10.35 23.96
CA GLN A 117 -14.41 -11.43 22.99
C GLN A 117 -14.34 -10.88 21.56
N LEU A 118 -13.87 -11.72 20.60
CA LEU A 118 -13.95 -11.43 19.17
C LEU A 118 -15.40 -11.10 18.78
N GLY A 119 -15.64 -9.84 18.43
CA GLY A 119 -16.96 -9.33 18.10
C GLY A 119 -16.92 -8.20 17.07
N GLU A 120 -18.09 -7.62 16.79
CA GLU A 120 -18.25 -6.55 15.81
C GLU A 120 -17.37 -5.33 16.13
N GLU A 121 -17.22 -4.99 17.40
CA GLU A 121 -16.40 -3.86 17.85
C GLU A 121 -14.93 -4.05 17.51
N THR A 122 -14.39 -5.28 17.65
CA THR A 122 -13.01 -5.60 17.27
C THR A 122 -12.80 -5.46 15.77
N LEU A 123 -13.76 -5.94 14.97
CA LEU A 123 -13.73 -5.80 13.52
C LEU A 123 -13.72 -4.33 13.11
N ILE A 124 -14.59 -3.51 13.72
CA ILE A 124 -14.67 -2.07 13.47
C ILE A 124 -13.36 -1.36 13.82
N LEU A 125 -12.72 -1.74 14.93
CA LEU A 125 -11.38 -1.23 15.28
C LEU A 125 -10.33 -1.64 14.26
N GLY A 126 -10.33 -2.88 13.79
CA GLY A 126 -9.41 -3.34 12.75
C GLY A 126 -9.59 -2.61 11.42
N ILE A 127 -10.83 -2.41 10.99
CA ILE A 127 -11.18 -1.59 9.81
C ILE A 127 -10.74 -0.14 10.03
N GLY A 128 -10.96 0.40 11.24
CA GLY A 128 -10.52 1.74 11.61
C GLY A 128 -9.01 1.92 11.51
N ALA A 129 -8.23 0.92 11.94
CA ALA A 129 -6.77 0.93 11.80
C ALA A 129 -6.34 0.94 10.33
N LEU A 130 -7.00 0.16 9.45
CA LEU A 130 -6.74 0.21 8.01
C LEU A 130 -7.10 1.57 7.40
N ILE A 131 -8.21 2.18 7.80
CA ILE A 131 -8.56 3.52 7.33
C ILE A 131 -7.50 4.53 7.78
N LEU A 132 -6.99 4.42 9.01
CA LEU A 132 -5.89 5.26 9.49
C LEU A 132 -4.62 5.12 8.63
N CYS A 133 -4.28 3.92 8.15
CA CYS A 133 -3.16 3.77 7.19
C CYS A 133 -3.34 4.66 5.97
N LEU A 134 -4.53 4.68 5.36
CA LEU A 134 -4.79 5.56 4.20
C LEU A 134 -4.98 7.03 4.58
N VAL A 135 -5.36 7.35 5.82
CA VAL A 135 -5.33 8.74 6.32
C VAL A 135 -3.90 9.25 6.31
N GLU A 136 -2.92 8.45 6.81
CA GLU A 136 -1.51 8.82 6.79
C GLU A 136 -0.96 8.92 5.36
N THR A 137 -1.36 7.99 4.48
CA THR A 137 -1.04 8.03 3.04
C THR A 137 -1.55 9.31 2.39
N ALA A 138 -2.82 9.65 2.61
CA ALA A 138 -3.44 10.85 2.05
C ALA A 138 -2.82 12.14 2.58
N LYS A 139 -2.45 12.17 3.85
CA LYS A 139 -1.76 13.28 4.51
C LYS A 139 -0.33 13.45 3.98
N GLY A 140 0.29 12.35 3.54
CA GLY A 140 1.72 12.31 3.23
C GLY A 140 2.55 12.36 4.51
N ASP A 141 2.15 11.56 5.52
CA ASP A 141 2.89 11.47 6.78
C ASP A 141 4.32 11.00 6.54
N VAL A 142 5.25 11.65 7.20
CA VAL A 142 6.70 11.38 7.10
C VAL A 142 7.28 10.78 8.37
N ASN A 143 6.44 10.54 9.39
CA ASN A 143 6.89 10.08 10.71
C ASN A 143 6.77 8.55 10.86
N GLY A 144 6.29 7.84 9.86
CA GLY A 144 6.12 6.39 9.92
C GLY A 144 4.94 5.92 10.76
N THR A 145 3.99 6.80 11.09
CA THR A 145 2.80 6.47 11.90
C THR A 145 1.96 5.35 11.28
N ILE A 146 2.04 5.19 9.95
CA ILE A 146 1.35 4.11 9.23
C ILE A 146 1.76 2.71 9.71
N PHE A 147 3.01 2.52 10.16
CA PHE A 147 3.48 1.20 10.62
C PHE A 147 2.79 0.78 11.92
N ASP A 148 2.53 1.71 12.84
CA ASP A 148 1.78 1.45 14.07
C ASP A 148 0.33 1.04 13.75
N HIS A 149 -0.28 1.71 12.79
CA HIS A 149 -1.64 1.38 12.34
C HIS A 149 -1.71 0.03 11.63
N LEU A 150 -0.69 -0.34 10.85
CA LEU A 150 -0.61 -1.66 10.21
C LEU A 150 -0.50 -2.79 11.25
N MET A 151 0.34 -2.62 12.28
CA MET A 151 0.45 -3.60 13.37
C MET A 151 -0.87 -3.74 14.14
N ALA A 152 -1.55 -2.63 14.42
CA ALA A 152 -2.85 -2.66 15.05
C ALA A 152 -3.89 -3.35 14.15
N ALA A 153 -3.92 -3.04 12.85
CA ALA A 153 -4.81 -3.66 11.88
C ALA A 153 -4.58 -5.18 11.79
N GLN A 154 -3.33 -5.63 11.74
CA GLN A 154 -3.00 -7.06 11.74
C GLN A 154 -3.60 -7.78 12.94
N SER A 155 -3.34 -7.26 14.14
CA SER A 155 -3.77 -7.88 15.38
C SER A 155 -5.30 -7.97 15.50
N LEU A 156 -6.01 -6.97 14.98
CA LEU A 156 -7.45 -6.83 15.13
C LEU A 156 -8.25 -7.50 14.00
N ILE A 157 -7.71 -7.53 12.76
CA ILE A 157 -8.45 -8.01 11.58
C ILE A 157 -8.19 -9.49 11.27
N LEU A 158 -6.97 -9.99 11.50
CA LEU A 158 -6.59 -11.34 11.12
C LEU A 158 -7.55 -12.44 11.63
N PRO A 159 -8.04 -12.39 12.88
CA PRO A 159 -9.00 -13.38 13.37
C PRO A 159 -10.31 -13.44 12.59
N PHE A 160 -10.71 -12.35 11.93
CA PHE A 160 -11.92 -12.27 11.11
C PHE A 160 -11.69 -12.70 9.67
N LEU A 161 -10.46 -12.56 9.17
CA LEU A 161 -10.10 -12.95 7.82
C LEU A 161 -9.84 -14.46 7.69
N SER A 162 -9.59 -15.19 8.79
CA SER A 162 -9.31 -16.62 8.75
C SER A 162 -10.39 -17.40 7.97
N ALA A 163 -9.98 -18.48 7.30
CA ALA A 163 -10.84 -19.27 6.41
C ALA A 163 -12.11 -19.82 7.11
N ASN A 164 -12.00 -20.13 8.39
CA ASN A 164 -13.09 -20.71 9.19
C ASN A 164 -14.07 -19.66 9.76
N ASN A 165 -13.82 -18.38 9.53
CA ASN A 165 -14.67 -17.32 10.06
C ASN A 165 -15.75 -16.95 9.03
N THR A 166 -17.01 -17.23 9.37
CA THR A 166 -18.20 -16.91 8.56
C THR A 166 -18.84 -15.57 8.97
N PHE A 167 -18.19 -14.80 9.82
CA PHE A 167 -18.72 -13.55 10.35
C PHE A 167 -18.83 -12.45 9.28
N LEU A 168 -17.88 -12.43 8.33
CA LEU A 168 -17.82 -11.44 7.26
C LEU A 168 -18.47 -11.93 5.97
N HIS A 169 -19.19 -11.03 5.30
CA HIS A 169 -19.59 -11.28 3.93
C HIS A 169 -18.35 -11.36 3.00
N LYS A 170 -18.38 -12.27 2.02
CA LYS A 170 -17.24 -12.55 1.15
C LYS A 170 -16.62 -11.29 0.52
N THR A 171 -17.42 -10.38 -0.02
CA THR A 171 -16.92 -9.18 -0.70
C THR A 171 -16.15 -8.23 0.24
N LEU A 172 -16.61 -8.08 1.48
CA LEU A 172 -15.89 -7.30 2.49
C LEU A 172 -14.62 -8.00 2.93
N LYS A 173 -14.67 -9.32 3.13
CA LYS A 173 -13.50 -10.14 3.47
C LYS A 173 -12.41 -10.03 2.40
N ASP A 174 -12.77 -10.23 1.14
CA ASP A 174 -11.87 -10.16 -0.01
C ASP A 174 -11.22 -8.76 -0.09
N PHE A 175 -12.01 -7.70 0.04
CA PHE A 175 -11.52 -6.32 0.04
C PHE A 175 -10.57 -6.02 1.21
N LEU A 176 -10.91 -6.43 2.43
CA LEU A 176 -10.06 -6.20 3.60
C LEU A 176 -8.74 -7.00 3.51
N THR A 177 -8.79 -8.20 2.94
CA THR A 177 -7.60 -9.02 2.66
C THR A 177 -6.68 -8.31 1.67
N GLU A 178 -7.22 -7.87 0.53
CA GLU A 178 -6.46 -7.08 -0.45
C GLU A 178 -5.86 -5.82 0.18
N TYR A 179 -6.69 -5.06 0.88
CA TYR A 179 -6.32 -3.78 1.46
C TYR A 179 -5.15 -3.92 2.44
N TYR A 180 -5.24 -4.89 3.36
CA TYR A 180 -4.16 -5.13 4.30
C TYR A 180 -2.88 -5.59 3.59
N ILE A 181 -2.98 -6.60 2.73
CA ILE A 181 -1.81 -7.18 2.04
C ILE A 181 -1.13 -6.15 1.15
N TYR A 182 -1.88 -5.39 0.36
CA TYR A 182 -1.32 -4.32 -0.45
C TYR A 182 -0.55 -3.33 0.41
N THR A 183 -1.20 -2.74 1.42
CA THR A 183 -0.59 -1.70 2.24
C THR A 183 0.65 -2.21 2.99
N ALA A 184 0.58 -3.41 3.57
CA ALA A 184 1.70 -4.01 4.27
C ALA A 184 2.89 -4.29 3.33
N THR A 185 2.61 -4.89 2.18
CA THR A 185 3.65 -5.31 1.23
C THR A 185 4.38 -4.12 0.62
N VAL A 186 3.66 -3.10 0.13
CA VAL A 186 4.31 -1.93 -0.48
C VAL A 186 5.04 -1.05 0.56
N SER A 187 4.71 -1.22 1.85
CA SER A 187 5.41 -0.54 2.94
C SER A 187 6.75 -1.22 3.30
N MET A 188 6.99 -2.46 2.87
CA MET A 188 8.21 -3.20 3.23
C MET A 188 9.50 -2.54 2.74
N ILE A 189 9.47 -1.87 1.59
CA ILE A 189 10.64 -1.14 1.05
C ILE A 189 11.13 -0.02 1.97
N SER A 190 10.26 0.48 2.84
CA SER A 190 10.56 1.52 3.82
C SER A 190 11.18 0.97 5.11
N ILE A 191 11.28 -0.35 5.24
CA ILE A 191 11.86 -1.03 6.39
C ILE A 191 13.31 -1.37 6.07
N ASP A 192 14.23 -1.03 6.97
CA ASP A 192 15.63 -1.40 6.81
C ASP A 192 15.77 -2.93 6.72
N ALA A 193 16.27 -3.41 5.60
CA ALA A 193 16.42 -4.83 5.32
C ALA A 193 17.30 -5.56 6.35
N ARG A 194 18.19 -4.84 7.07
CA ARG A 194 19.06 -5.40 8.12
C ARG A 194 18.36 -5.57 9.48
N LEU A 195 17.25 -4.87 9.71
CA LEU A 195 16.54 -4.86 11.01
C LEU A 195 15.56 -6.04 11.23
N GLY A 196 15.38 -6.87 10.32
CA GLY A 196 15.08 -8.31 10.34
C GLY A 196 13.68 -8.78 10.67
N ASP A 197 12.92 -8.32 11.60
CA ASP A 197 11.77 -9.06 12.12
C ASP A 197 10.41 -8.34 11.98
N GLN A 198 10.33 -7.30 11.17
CA GLN A 198 9.12 -6.49 11.02
C GLN A 198 8.28 -6.88 9.79
N LEU A 199 8.16 -8.18 9.53
CA LEU A 199 7.27 -8.66 8.47
C LEU A 199 5.82 -8.61 8.96
N PHE A 200 5.03 -7.75 8.36
CA PHE A 200 3.61 -7.58 8.68
C PHE A 200 2.69 -8.65 8.06
N LEU A 201 3.26 -9.66 7.39
CA LEU A 201 2.48 -10.71 6.72
C LEU A 201 2.63 -12.04 7.47
N SER A 202 1.50 -12.57 7.93
CA SER A 202 1.41 -13.93 8.45
C SER A 202 1.17 -14.94 7.31
N ASN A 203 1.52 -16.20 7.55
CA ASN A 203 1.24 -17.28 6.60
C ASN A 203 -0.26 -17.39 6.27
N ASP A 204 -1.14 -17.13 7.24
CA ASP A 204 -2.59 -17.18 7.04
C ASP A 204 -3.06 -16.09 6.05
N LEU A 205 -2.50 -14.88 6.13
CA LEU A 205 -2.79 -13.80 5.18
C LEU A 205 -2.30 -14.13 3.77
N ILE A 206 -1.10 -14.70 3.66
CA ILE A 206 -0.56 -15.14 2.36
C ILE A 206 -1.46 -16.22 1.75
N LEU A 207 -1.93 -17.17 2.56
CA LEU A 207 -2.85 -18.21 2.10
C LEU A 207 -4.16 -17.62 1.58
N LEU A 208 -4.78 -16.69 2.33
CA LEU A 208 -6.01 -16.01 1.91
C LEU A 208 -5.83 -15.24 0.60
N ALA A 209 -4.71 -14.52 0.45
CA ALA A 209 -4.42 -13.84 -0.80
C ALA A 209 -4.17 -14.79 -1.97
N THR A 210 -3.55 -15.95 -1.72
CA THR A 210 -3.39 -17.01 -2.72
C THR A 210 -4.73 -17.56 -3.17
N GLU A 211 -5.71 -17.68 -2.28
CA GLU A 211 -7.09 -18.04 -2.63
C GLU A 211 -7.75 -16.98 -3.51
N LEU A 212 -7.51 -15.68 -3.25
CA LEU A 212 -7.98 -14.60 -4.13
C LEU A 212 -7.36 -14.71 -5.53
N VAL A 213 -6.05 -14.93 -5.62
CA VAL A 213 -5.36 -15.12 -6.91
C VAL A 213 -5.96 -16.33 -7.66
N ALA A 214 -6.15 -17.47 -6.98
CA ALA A 214 -6.75 -18.68 -7.58
C ALA A 214 -8.17 -18.44 -8.10
N SER A 215 -8.93 -17.50 -7.51
CA SER A 215 -10.25 -17.08 -7.96
C SER A 215 -10.24 -16.04 -9.09
N SER A 216 -9.08 -15.69 -9.61
CA SER A 216 -8.89 -14.61 -10.62
C SER A 216 -9.43 -13.26 -10.14
N TYR A 217 -9.22 -12.96 -8.87
CA TYR A 217 -9.65 -11.71 -8.25
C TYR A 217 -9.00 -10.50 -8.93
N ILE A 218 -9.82 -9.51 -9.24
CA ILE A 218 -9.37 -8.20 -9.70
C ILE A 218 -9.68 -7.21 -8.58
N GLY A 219 -8.65 -6.59 -8.04
CA GLY A 219 -8.76 -5.73 -6.89
C GLY A 219 -8.80 -4.24 -7.22
N SER A 220 -9.20 -3.44 -6.24
CA SER A 220 -9.24 -1.98 -6.35
C SER A 220 -7.93 -1.30 -5.98
N LEU A 221 -6.98 -2.05 -5.43
CA LEU A 221 -5.63 -1.61 -5.07
C LEU A 221 -4.58 -2.37 -5.88
N CYS A 222 -4.71 -3.71 -5.96
CA CYS A 222 -3.78 -4.59 -6.66
C CYS A 222 -4.16 -4.86 -8.12
N GLY A 223 -5.26 -4.31 -8.63
CA GLY A 223 -5.71 -4.61 -10.00
C GLY A 223 -5.71 -6.10 -10.29
N CYS A 224 -5.00 -6.52 -11.34
CA CYS A 224 -4.80 -7.93 -11.71
C CYS A 224 -3.40 -8.47 -11.33
N TRP A 225 -2.62 -7.77 -10.50
CA TRP A 225 -1.23 -8.11 -10.16
C TRP A 225 -1.04 -8.48 -8.69
N LEU A 226 -2.09 -8.96 -7.99
CA LEU A 226 -1.99 -9.41 -6.60
C LEU A 226 -0.97 -10.54 -6.44
N ASP A 227 -0.89 -11.45 -7.40
CA ASP A 227 0.10 -12.54 -7.44
C ASP A 227 1.54 -12.02 -7.51
N LEU A 228 1.79 -10.93 -8.23
CA LEU A 228 3.09 -10.25 -8.23
C LEU A 228 3.40 -9.61 -6.87
N ILE A 229 2.42 -8.98 -6.23
CA ILE A 229 2.57 -8.40 -4.88
C ILE A 229 2.99 -9.47 -3.87
N LEU A 230 2.46 -10.68 -3.97
CA LEU A 230 2.80 -11.79 -3.07
C LEU A 230 4.26 -12.28 -3.22
N LEU A 231 4.98 -11.89 -4.26
CA LEU A 231 6.41 -12.21 -4.42
C LEU A 231 7.32 -11.23 -3.66
N VAL A 232 6.84 -10.03 -3.34
CA VAL A 232 7.64 -8.98 -2.67
C VAL A 232 8.25 -9.45 -1.36
N PRO A 233 7.54 -10.14 -0.44
CA PRO A 233 8.11 -10.63 0.80
C PRO A 233 9.32 -11.56 0.59
N SER A 234 9.23 -12.47 -0.40
CA SER A 234 10.32 -13.39 -0.70
C SER A 234 11.53 -12.68 -1.31
N ILE A 235 11.30 -11.66 -2.15
CA ILE A 235 12.39 -10.83 -2.69
C ILE A 235 13.03 -10.01 -1.55
N PHE A 236 12.22 -9.43 -0.66
CA PHE A 236 12.69 -8.69 0.50
C PHE A 236 13.55 -9.57 1.42
N ASP A 237 13.11 -10.79 1.73
CA ASP A 237 13.85 -11.73 2.56
C ASP A 237 15.18 -12.17 1.91
N LEU A 238 15.18 -12.41 0.59
CA LEU A 238 16.39 -12.70 -0.15
C LEU A 238 17.40 -11.54 -0.05
N GLY A 239 16.95 -10.32 -0.36
CA GLY A 239 17.80 -9.13 -0.30
C GLY A 239 18.29 -8.84 1.13
N ARG A 240 17.45 -9.03 2.15
CA ARG A 240 17.81 -8.87 3.55
C ARG A 240 18.95 -9.79 3.96
N ARG A 241 18.88 -11.08 3.60
CA ARG A 241 19.96 -12.05 3.88
C ARG A 241 21.27 -11.62 3.23
N ILE A 242 21.21 -11.15 1.99
CA ILE A 242 22.39 -10.68 1.27
C ILE A 242 22.96 -9.43 1.94
N MET A 243 22.11 -8.45 2.23
CA MET A 243 22.52 -7.17 2.85
C MET A 243 23.10 -7.34 4.26
N SER A 244 22.65 -8.33 5.04
CA SER A 244 23.16 -8.58 6.38
C SER A 244 24.61 -9.09 6.41
N HIS A 245 25.14 -9.59 5.28
CA HIS A 245 26.48 -10.13 5.16
C HIS A 245 27.40 -9.32 4.23
N MET A 246 26.96 -8.12 3.79
CA MET A 246 27.74 -7.28 2.87
C MET A 246 29.11 -6.86 3.41
N ASP A 247 29.25 -6.78 4.73
CA ASP A 247 30.49 -6.38 5.40
C ASP A 247 31.47 -7.57 5.56
N GLU A 248 31.05 -8.79 5.18
CA GLU A 248 31.87 -10.01 5.27
C GLU A 248 32.55 -10.29 3.91
N PRO A 249 33.88 -10.10 3.78
CA PRO A 249 34.57 -10.17 2.47
C PRO A 249 34.48 -11.53 1.75
N ASP A 250 34.39 -12.60 2.55
CA ASP A 250 34.40 -13.98 2.04
C ASP A 250 32.98 -14.58 1.93
N TRP A 251 31.94 -13.87 2.36
CA TRP A 251 30.58 -14.37 2.27
C TRP A 251 30.10 -14.42 0.81
N ARG A 252 29.38 -15.46 0.48
CA ARG A 252 28.72 -15.63 -0.84
C ARG A 252 27.32 -16.19 -0.63
N PRO A 253 26.33 -15.83 -1.50
CA PRO A 253 25.03 -16.46 -1.48
C PRO A 253 25.12 -17.97 -1.59
N SER A 254 24.24 -18.66 -0.88
CA SER A 254 24.12 -20.11 -0.94
C SER A 254 23.50 -20.57 -2.27
N ALA A 255 23.63 -21.87 -2.56
CA ALA A 255 22.92 -22.47 -3.69
C ALA A 255 21.39 -22.29 -3.59
N ASP A 256 20.85 -22.31 -2.37
CA ASP A 256 19.42 -22.13 -2.12
C ASP A 256 18.97 -20.69 -2.45
N ASP A 257 19.82 -19.67 -2.22
CA ASP A 257 19.53 -18.29 -2.59
C ASP A 257 19.47 -18.13 -4.12
N PHE A 258 20.35 -18.79 -4.87
CA PHE A 258 20.31 -18.80 -6.33
C PHE A 258 19.12 -19.57 -6.88
N ILE A 259 18.70 -20.66 -6.24
CA ILE A 259 17.49 -21.42 -6.59
C ILE A 259 16.27 -20.54 -6.37
N LEU A 260 16.15 -19.89 -5.19
CA LEU A 260 15.06 -18.99 -4.88
C LEU A 260 15.01 -17.80 -5.87
N PHE A 261 16.15 -17.18 -6.14
CA PHE A 261 16.26 -16.11 -7.15
C PHE A 261 15.72 -16.56 -8.51
N SER A 262 16.15 -17.74 -9.00
CA SER A 262 15.75 -18.27 -10.30
C SER A 262 14.25 -18.60 -10.35
N GLN A 263 13.69 -19.11 -9.25
CA GLN A 263 12.25 -19.37 -9.12
C GLN A 263 11.44 -18.07 -9.15
N LEU A 264 11.84 -17.07 -8.37
CA LEU A 264 11.18 -15.75 -8.35
C LEU A 264 11.25 -15.08 -9.73
N GLN A 265 12.42 -15.09 -10.36
CA GLN A 265 12.62 -14.56 -11.70
C GLN A 265 11.68 -15.23 -12.72
N SER A 266 11.60 -16.57 -12.67
CA SER A 266 10.73 -17.34 -13.57
C SER A 266 9.26 -17.00 -13.35
N GLN A 267 8.81 -16.87 -12.10
CA GLN A 267 7.44 -16.50 -11.77
C GLN A 267 7.10 -15.10 -12.29
N ILE A 268 7.99 -14.12 -12.08
CA ILE A 268 7.79 -12.75 -12.56
C ILE A 268 7.75 -12.71 -14.09
N LEU A 269 8.70 -13.37 -14.78
CA LEU A 269 8.78 -13.36 -16.25
C LEU A 269 7.59 -14.05 -16.92
N ASN A 270 7.05 -15.11 -16.32
CA ASN A 270 5.92 -15.86 -16.85
C ASN A 270 4.55 -15.20 -16.52
N TRP A 271 4.54 -14.18 -15.69
CA TRP A 271 3.32 -13.48 -15.36
C TRP A 271 2.68 -12.80 -16.59
N GLN A 272 1.38 -12.92 -16.71
CA GLN A 272 0.58 -12.26 -17.73
C GLN A 272 -0.68 -11.64 -17.10
N PRO A 273 -1.10 -10.46 -17.54
CA PRO A 273 -2.32 -9.86 -17.04
C PRO A 273 -3.54 -10.70 -17.40
N ASN A 274 -4.57 -10.66 -16.56
CA ASN A 274 -5.85 -11.27 -16.86
C ASN A 274 -6.41 -10.69 -18.19
N PRO A 275 -6.78 -11.51 -19.19
CA PRO A 275 -7.21 -11.03 -20.50
C PRO A 275 -8.52 -10.21 -20.47
N MET A 276 -9.24 -10.22 -19.36
CA MET A 276 -10.51 -9.49 -19.19
C MET A 276 -10.34 -8.06 -18.68
N VAL A 277 -9.10 -7.64 -18.30
CA VAL A 277 -8.86 -6.29 -17.80
C VAL A 277 -8.68 -5.28 -18.94
N THR A 278 -8.85 -4.00 -18.61
CA THR A 278 -8.58 -2.92 -19.56
C THR A 278 -7.08 -2.77 -19.85
N GLU A 279 -6.74 -2.13 -20.95
CA GLU A 279 -5.36 -1.87 -21.36
C GLU A 279 -4.56 -1.13 -20.25
N ASN A 280 -5.15 -0.13 -19.61
CA ASN A 280 -4.50 0.62 -18.53
C ASN A 280 -4.19 -0.28 -17.32
N VAL A 281 -5.07 -1.22 -16.99
CA VAL A 281 -4.85 -2.19 -15.90
C VAL A 281 -3.74 -3.17 -16.27
N ALA A 282 -3.72 -3.64 -17.52
CA ALA A 282 -2.66 -4.50 -18.03
C ALA A 282 -1.29 -3.78 -18.04
N LEU A 283 -1.23 -2.53 -18.51
CA LEU A 283 -0.01 -1.71 -18.47
C LEU A 283 0.52 -1.51 -17.06
N ALA A 284 -0.35 -1.22 -16.10
CA ALA A 284 0.04 -1.10 -14.69
C ALA A 284 0.63 -2.43 -14.16
N GLY A 285 0.04 -3.57 -14.52
CA GLY A 285 0.58 -4.87 -14.17
C GLY A 285 1.97 -5.13 -14.78
N TYR A 286 2.21 -4.75 -16.05
CA TYR A 286 3.54 -4.82 -16.64
C TYR A 286 4.55 -3.88 -15.98
N ILE A 287 4.12 -2.70 -15.51
CA ILE A 287 4.97 -1.79 -14.73
C ILE A 287 5.38 -2.48 -13.41
N TYR A 288 4.45 -3.12 -12.70
CA TYR A 288 4.74 -3.92 -11.51
C TYR A 288 5.70 -5.07 -11.81
N GLN A 289 5.49 -5.81 -12.91
CA GLN A 289 6.37 -6.89 -13.34
C GLN A 289 7.82 -6.41 -13.52
N LYS A 290 8.00 -5.27 -14.22
CA LYS A 290 9.33 -4.69 -14.44
C LYS A 290 9.96 -4.17 -13.16
N ALA A 291 9.18 -3.53 -12.30
CA ALA A 291 9.64 -3.07 -10.99
C ALA A 291 10.12 -4.25 -10.12
N LEU A 292 9.39 -5.36 -10.10
CA LEU A 292 9.79 -6.57 -9.38
C LEU A 292 11.07 -7.20 -9.94
N LEU A 293 11.26 -7.20 -11.26
CA LEU A 293 12.53 -7.64 -11.86
C LEU A 293 13.68 -6.73 -11.42
N LEU A 294 13.48 -5.41 -11.39
CA LEU A 294 14.49 -4.47 -10.87
C LEU A 294 14.81 -4.76 -9.40
N TYR A 295 13.77 -4.94 -8.57
CA TYR A 295 13.92 -5.22 -7.15
C TYR A 295 14.69 -6.52 -6.90
N LEU A 296 14.36 -7.58 -7.63
CA LEU A 296 15.03 -8.88 -7.54
C LEU A 296 16.48 -8.81 -8.04
N HIS A 297 16.71 -8.24 -9.22
CA HIS A 297 18.05 -8.20 -9.82
C HIS A 297 19.02 -7.33 -9.01
N THR A 298 18.56 -6.22 -8.46
CA THR A 298 19.41 -5.34 -7.64
C THR A 298 19.80 -5.97 -6.31
N ALA A 299 19.02 -6.91 -5.76
CA ALA A 299 19.38 -7.65 -4.56
C ALA A 299 20.70 -8.43 -4.71
N LEU A 300 20.96 -9.01 -5.90
CA LEU A 300 22.21 -9.73 -6.18
C LEU A 300 23.34 -8.84 -6.71
N HIS A 301 23.01 -7.66 -7.27
CA HIS A 301 24.01 -6.77 -7.89
C HIS A 301 25.08 -6.27 -6.90
N THR A 302 24.76 -6.28 -5.62
CA THR A 302 25.67 -5.83 -4.56
C THR A 302 26.85 -6.77 -4.31
N LEU A 303 26.87 -7.98 -4.90
CA LEU A 303 27.73 -9.07 -4.47
C LEU A 303 29.01 -9.31 -5.30
N SER A 304 29.13 -8.90 -6.54
CA SER A 304 30.31 -9.22 -7.32
C SER A 304 30.71 -8.17 -8.36
N ARG A 305 31.97 -7.74 -8.29
CA ARG A 305 32.55 -6.83 -9.28
C ARG A 305 32.87 -7.53 -10.63
N GLU A 306 32.93 -8.85 -10.67
CA GLU A 306 33.43 -9.59 -11.86
C GLU A 306 32.31 -10.15 -12.78
N GLU A 307 31.07 -10.36 -12.25
CA GLU A 307 29.95 -10.89 -13.04
C GLU A 307 28.93 -9.81 -13.47
N HIS A 308 29.29 -8.54 -13.41
CA HIS A 308 28.40 -7.40 -13.62
C HIS A 308 27.69 -7.33 -14.98
N GLY A 309 28.26 -7.92 -16.04
CA GLY A 309 27.76 -7.71 -17.40
C GLY A 309 26.31 -8.17 -17.63
N LEU A 310 26.01 -9.42 -17.29
CA LEU A 310 24.66 -10.00 -17.52
C LEU A 310 23.60 -9.40 -16.58
N GLN A 311 23.95 -9.20 -15.31
CA GLN A 311 23.07 -8.60 -14.31
C GLN A 311 22.73 -7.14 -14.67
N THR A 312 23.74 -6.37 -15.07
CA THR A 312 23.58 -4.99 -15.53
C THR A 312 22.66 -4.92 -16.75
N MET A 313 22.83 -5.82 -17.73
CA MET A 313 21.95 -5.90 -18.89
C MET A 313 20.50 -6.24 -18.51
N ALA A 314 20.30 -7.15 -17.55
CA ALA A 314 18.95 -7.49 -17.09
C ALA A 314 18.28 -6.31 -16.40
N ILE A 315 19.01 -5.57 -15.54
CA ILE A 315 18.53 -4.34 -14.91
C ILE A 315 18.20 -3.28 -15.97
N GLN A 316 19.07 -3.04 -16.92
CA GLN A 316 18.87 -2.07 -18.01
C GLN A 316 17.65 -2.40 -18.88
N ASN A 317 17.46 -3.67 -19.22
CA ASN A 317 16.31 -4.14 -19.99
C ASN A 317 15.00 -3.98 -19.20
N ALA A 318 15.01 -4.31 -17.90
CA ALA A 318 13.85 -4.14 -17.04
C ALA A 318 13.50 -2.65 -16.87
N LEU A 319 14.51 -1.78 -16.67
CA LEU A 319 14.37 -0.33 -16.53
C LEU A 319 13.79 0.30 -17.81
N SER A 320 14.38 -0.01 -18.96
CA SER A 320 13.90 0.49 -20.26
C SER A 320 12.45 0.06 -20.52
N GLY A 321 12.11 -1.20 -20.24
CA GLY A 321 10.75 -1.71 -20.37
C GLY A 321 9.78 -0.99 -19.42
N ALA A 322 10.17 -0.77 -18.17
CA ALA A 322 9.35 -0.05 -17.18
C ALA A 322 9.05 1.38 -17.61
N LEU A 323 10.07 2.12 -18.03
CA LEU A 323 9.92 3.50 -18.51
C LEU A 323 9.06 3.57 -19.78
N SER A 324 9.21 2.60 -20.69
CA SER A 324 8.36 2.50 -21.89
C SER A 324 6.89 2.29 -21.54
N HIS A 325 6.57 1.40 -20.58
CA HIS A 325 5.18 1.20 -20.14
C HIS A 325 4.63 2.43 -19.40
N LEU A 326 5.45 3.07 -18.56
CA LEU A 326 5.06 4.32 -17.90
C LEU A 326 4.75 5.42 -18.92
N ALA A 327 5.53 5.54 -19.99
CA ALA A 327 5.29 6.54 -21.05
C ALA A 327 4.00 6.29 -21.83
N GLN A 328 3.54 5.04 -21.94
CA GLN A 328 2.29 4.67 -22.59
C GLN A 328 1.05 4.94 -21.72
N LEU A 329 1.22 4.94 -20.40
CA LEU A 329 0.13 5.12 -19.45
C LEU A 329 -0.06 6.61 -19.14
N ASP A 330 -1.22 7.16 -19.44
CA ASP A 330 -1.57 8.54 -19.13
C ASP A 330 -1.48 8.79 -17.60
N PRO A 331 -0.71 9.80 -17.13
CA PRO A 331 -0.57 10.10 -15.72
C PRO A 331 -1.86 10.56 -15.02
N SER A 332 -2.88 10.95 -15.77
CA SER A 332 -4.16 11.40 -15.22
C SER A 332 -5.15 10.26 -14.93
N VAL A 333 -4.92 9.04 -15.44
CA VAL A 333 -5.83 7.92 -15.21
C VAL A 333 -5.70 7.37 -13.79
N ARG A 334 -6.83 6.94 -13.22
CA ARG A 334 -6.93 6.51 -11.81
C ARG A 334 -6.00 5.36 -11.43
N ILE A 335 -5.64 4.50 -12.37
CA ILE A 335 -4.75 3.36 -12.11
C ILE A 335 -3.39 3.79 -11.51
N ASN A 336 -2.98 5.03 -11.75
CA ASN A 336 -1.75 5.60 -11.21
C ASN A 336 -1.74 5.68 -9.67
N THR A 337 -2.90 5.61 -9.01
CA THR A 337 -2.96 5.63 -7.54
C THR A 337 -2.19 4.45 -6.92
N SER A 338 -2.07 3.32 -7.63
CA SER A 338 -1.31 2.15 -7.17
C SER A 338 0.15 2.14 -7.63
N LEU A 339 0.67 3.21 -8.25
CA LEU A 339 1.99 3.18 -8.90
C LEU A 339 3.11 3.85 -8.10
N CYS A 340 2.87 4.38 -6.90
CA CYS A 340 3.95 4.99 -6.11
C CYS A 340 5.08 4.00 -5.81
N TRP A 341 4.75 2.78 -5.38
CA TRP A 341 5.74 1.75 -5.11
C TRP A 341 6.56 1.37 -6.35
N PRO A 342 6.00 0.97 -7.49
CA PRO A 342 6.80 0.63 -8.66
C PRO A 342 7.59 1.83 -9.21
N ILE A 343 7.06 3.06 -9.14
CA ILE A 343 7.80 4.26 -9.54
C ILE A 343 9.01 4.48 -8.61
N THR A 344 8.89 4.20 -7.32
CA THR A 344 10.02 4.28 -6.38
C THR A 344 11.11 3.27 -6.74
N ILE A 345 10.74 2.01 -7.03
CA ILE A 345 11.69 0.98 -7.47
C ILE A 345 12.39 1.42 -8.77
N ILE A 346 11.63 1.85 -9.77
CA ILE A 346 12.14 2.28 -11.07
C ILE A 346 13.05 3.49 -10.88
N GLY A 347 12.59 4.52 -10.17
CA GLY A 347 13.31 5.77 -9.95
C GLY A 347 14.61 5.58 -9.17
N SER A 348 14.66 4.59 -8.25
CA SER A 348 15.89 4.27 -7.53
C SER A 348 16.99 3.66 -8.41
N CYS A 349 16.64 3.14 -9.59
CA CYS A 349 17.56 2.59 -10.58
C CYS A 349 17.94 3.59 -11.69
N VAL A 350 17.30 4.77 -11.73
CA VAL A 350 17.53 5.78 -12.77
C VAL A 350 18.73 6.66 -12.41
N THR A 351 19.68 6.75 -13.35
CA THR A 351 20.87 7.64 -13.26
C THR A 351 20.84 8.76 -14.28
N ASP A 352 20.08 8.62 -15.36
CA ASP A 352 19.96 9.63 -16.42
C ASP A 352 19.05 10.78 -15.99
N LYS A 353 19.53 12.02 -16.16
CA LYS A 353 18.80 13.23 -15.75
C LYS A 353 17.44 13.41 -16.46
N GLY A 354 17.36 13.07 -17.75
CA GLY A 354 16.10 13.19 -18.50
C GLY A 354 15.06 12.18 -18.02
N GLN A 355 15.49 10.97 -17.61
CA GLN A 355 14.59 9.99 -17.01
C GLN A 355 14.16 10.40 -15.59
N GLN A 356 15.05 11.02 -14.80
CA GLN A 356 14.70 11.58 -13.50
C GLN A 356 13.64 12.68 -13.63
N GLU A 357 13.82 13.59 -14.56
CA GLU A 357 12.88 14.67 -14.87
C GLU A 357 11.52 14.12 -15.33
N PHE A 358 11.51 13.13 -16.23
CA PHE A 358 10.28 12.41 -16.63
C PHE A 358 9.51 11.82 -15.44
N LEU A 359 10.19 11.17 -14.49
CA LEU A 359 9.53 10.60 -13.32
C LEU A 359 9.04 11.68 -12.36
N HIS A 360 9.81 12.77 -12.19
CA HIS A 360 9.42 13.91 -11.37
C HIS A 360 8.16 14.59 -11.92
N GLU A 361 8.13 14.90 -13.22
CA GLU A 361 6.96 15.47 -13.89
C GLU A 361 5.74 14.56 -13.79
N ARG A 362 5.93 13.24 -13.97
CA ARG A 362 4.86 12.26 -13.83
C ARG A 362 4.26 12.26 -12.44
N LEU A 363 5.08 12.22 -11.38
CA LEU A 363 4.60 12.30 -9.99
C LEU A 363 3.88 13.63 -9.72
N GLY A 364 4.34 14.73 -10.30
CA GLY A 364 3.67 16.02 -10.27
C GLY A 364 2.26 15.98 -10.88
N HIS A 365 2.10 15.37 -12.04
CA HIS A 365 0.79 15.19 -12.68
C HIS A 365 -0.12 14.25 -11.87
N MET A 366 0.41 13.13 -11.37
CA MET A 366 -0.33 12.22 -10.49
C MET A 366 -0.82 12.94 -9.23
N PHE A 367 0.03 13.73 -8.58
CA PHE A 367 -0.38 14.51 -7.43
C PHE A 367 -1.46 15.53 -7.74
N ALA A 368 -1.35 16.25 -8.85
CA ALA A 368 -2.35 17.23 -9.27
C ALA A 368 -3.74 16.61 -9.52
N THR A 369 -3.78 15.38 -10.05
CA THR A 369 -5.04 14.68 -10.37
C THR A 369 -5.59 13.89 -9.19
N ILE A 370 -4.77 13.07 -8.54
CA ILE A 370 -5.16 12.17 -7.46
C ILE A 370 -5.21 12.92 -6.12
N GLY A 371 -4.15 13.69 -5.77
CA GLY A 371 -4.11 14.53 -4.58
C GLY A 371 -3.68 13.82 -3.30
N LEU A 372 -3.09 12.60 -3.37
CA LEU A 372 -2.57 11.89 -2.20
C LEU A 372 -1.18 12.40 -1.82
N GLY A 373 -0.97 12.69 -0.54
CA GLY A 373 0.25 13.31 -0.05
C GLY A 373 1.50 12.44 -0.22
N ASN A 374 1.35 11.11 -0.16
CA ASN A 374 2.45 10.17 -0.39
C ASN A 374 3.05 10.28 -1.80
N ILE A 375 2.27 10.65 -2.82
CA ILE A 375 2.77 10.88 -4.19
C ILE A 375 3.82 12.00 -4.18
N ARG A 376 3.52 13.09 -3.48
CA ARG A 376 4.47 14.21 -3.32
C ARG A 376 5.70 13.77 -2.52
N GLN A 377 5.51 13.00 -1.45
CA GLN A 377 6.64 12.53 -0.64
C GLN A 377 7.49 11.50 -1.40
N THR A 378 6.91 10.69 -2.27
CA THR A 378 7.65 9.81 -3.19
C THR A 378 8.63 10.61 -4.05
N SER A 379 8.19 11.76 -4.61
CA SER A 379 9.07 12.64 -5.38
C SER A 379 10.22 13.20 -4.53
N VAL A 380 9.95 13.56 -3.27
CA VAL A 380 10.98 14.04 -2.34
C VAL A 380 12.01 12.95 -2.02
N VAL A 381 11.55 11.74 -1.73
CA VAL A 381 12.45 10.59 -1.45
C VAL A 381 13.34 10.27 -2.65
N LEU A 382 12.77 10.25 -3.86
CA LEU A 382 13.55 10.03 -5.08
C LEU A 382 14.57 11.13 -5.32
N GLN A 383 14.23 12.41 -5.08
CA GLN A 383 15.17 13.50 -5.20
C GLN A 383 16.36 13.34 -4.24
N HIS A 384 16.10 13.05 -2.97
CA HIS A 384 17.16 12.78 -2.00
C HIS A 384 18.04 11.60 -2.41
N LEU A 385 17.45 10.56 -2.99
CA LEU A 385 18.19 9.41 -3.49
C LEU A 385 19.10 9.77 -4.67
N TRP A 386 18.60 10.57 -5.61
CA TRP A 386 19.37 11.02 -6.77
C TRP A 386 20.51 11.95 -6.35
N ASP A 387 20.26 12.90 -5.44
CA ASP A 387 21.28 13.80 -4.90
C ASP A 387 22.36 13.02 -4.13
N HIS A 388 21.96 12.00 -3.36
CA HIS A 388 22.90 11.13 -2.65
C HIS A 388 23.81 10.35 -3.62
N ASN A 389 23.25 9.82 -4.71
CA ASN A 389 23.98 9.05 -5.72
C ASN A 389 24.97 9.92 -6.55
N GLU A 390 24.76 11.23 -6.64
CA GLU A 390 25.72 12.16 -7.26
C GLU A 390 26.99 12.35 -6.42
N VAL A 391 26.87 12.24 -5.09
CA VAL A 391 27.96 12.47 -4.14
C VAL A 391 28.80 11.20 -3.91
N ILE A 392 28.16 10.03 -3.94
CA ILE A 392 28.82 8.74 -3.73
C ILE A 392 28.99 8.06 -5.08
N PRO A 393 30.24 7.70 -5.49
CA PRO A 393 30.48 7.03 -6.76
C PRO A 393 29.62 5.79 -6.91
N ALA A 394 29.12 5.56 -8.12
CA ALA A 394 28.16 4.51 -8.50
C ALA A 394 28.59 3.04 -8.20
N ASP A 395 29.75 2.83 -7.58
CA ASP A 395 30.28 1.52 -7.20
C ASP A 395 29.58 0.85 -6.03
N ILE A 396 28.72 1.56 -5.30
CA ILE A 396 27.95 1.00 -4.18
C ILE A 396 26.49 1.04 -4.58
N GLY A 397 26.04 0.01 -5.28
CA GLY A 397 24.68 -0.43 -5.49
C GLY A 397 23.58 0.63 -5.46
N ALA A 398 23.48 1.47 -6.51
CA ALA A 398 22.26 2.24 -6.75
C ALA A 398 21.08 1.26 -6.87
N GLY A 399 19.96 1.55 -6.22
CA GLY A 399 18.79 0.70 -6.35
C GLY A 399 17.84 0.80 -5.15
N PRO A 400 16.75 0.03 -5.18
CA PRO A 400 15.69 0.05 -4.18
C PRO A 400 16.16 -0.21 -2.75
N TRP A 401 17.24 -0.95 -2.59
CA TRP A 401 17.82 -1.31 -1.28
C TRP A 401 18.46 -0.14 -0.53
N GLN A 402 18.67 0.99 -1.22
CA GLN A 402 19.14 2.23 -0.59
C GLN A 402 18.00 3.14 -0.14
N VAL A 403 16.77 2.91 -0.60
CA VAL A 403 15.62 3.78 -0.29
C VAL A 403 15.45 3.95 1.21
N CYS A 404 15.45 2.85 1.97
CA CYS A 404 15.29 2.91 3.43
C CYS A 404 16.44 3.70 4.10
N ARG A 405 17.70 3.53 3.62
CA ARG A 405 18.84 4.28 4.16
C ARG A 405 18.68 5.78 3.93
N VAL A 406 18.34 6.17 2.70
CA VAL A 406 18.11 7.59 2.36
C VAL A 406 16.95 8.17 3.15
N MET A 407 15.88 7.41 3.35
CA MET A 407 14.76 7.81 4.20
C MET A 407 15.20 8.03 5.65
N ASN A 408 16.01 7.13 6.22
CA ASN A 408 16.55 7.26 7.57
C ASN A 408 17.46 8.49 7.72
N GLU A 409 18.35 8.73 6.76
CA GLU A 409 19.26 9.88 6.77
C GLU A 409 18.51 11.21 6.73
N ASN A 410 17.38 11.26 6.02
CA ASN A 410 16.55 12.45 5.87
C ASN A 410 15.38 12.52 6.86
N GLN A 411 15.25 11.56 7.77
CA GLN A 411 14.17 11.48 8.77
C GLN A 411 12.77 11.48 8.11
N ILE A 412 12.63 10.73 7.01
CA ILE A 412 11.39 10.60 6.23
C ILE A 412 11.00 9.12 6.18
N TRP A 413 9.89 8.75 6.81
CA TRP A 413 9.36 7.39 6.78
C TRP A 413 7.95 7.39 6.21
N ILE A 414 7.81 7.01 4.95
CA ILE A 414 6.53 6.98 4.25
C ILE A 414 6.17 5.56 3.81
N SER A 415 4.90 5.34 3.54
CA SER A 415 4.44 4.20 2.75
C SER A 415 4.19 4.63 1.30
N PHE A 416 4.55 3.78 0.38
CA PHE A 416 4.31 3.96 -1.05
C PHE A 416 2.96 3.34 -1.50
N ALA A 417 2.03 3.12 -0.52
CA ALA A 417 0.69 2.59 -0.75
C ALA A 417 -0.20 3.56 -1.52
#